data_20091dbbc4b0ae85631e7b596a5fe19f
#
_entry.id   20091dbbc4b0ae85631e7b596a5fe19f
#
_cell.length_a   1.000
_cell.length_b   1.000
_cell.length_c   1.000
_cell.angle_alpha   90.00
_cell.angle_beta   90.00
_cell.angle_gamma   90.00
#
_symmetry.space_group_name_H-M   'P 1'
#
loop_
_entity.id
_entity.type
_entity.pdbx_description
1 polymer ?
#
loop_
_entity_poly.entity_id
_entity_poly.type
_entity_poly.pdbx_seq_one_letter_code
_entity_poly.pdbx_strand_id
1 'polypeptide(L)'
;MADLKISQLPVITQANSGSVVPIVQSGVTSQIEVNDLTNEYIRKAQHSLTTATTTQTINLSTTVSVNIIMVDNPGLTITIQFPTSPVDHQICQFTTLTNTVTLVAGSGTFNPVYSGAPTAGFTCTYVYHIEDTTWYKIG
;
A
#
# COMPACT_ATOMS: atom_id res chain seq x y z
N MET A 1 24.28 -37.55 13.90
CA MET A 1 23.35 -37.00 12.87
C MET A 1 24.16 -36.71 11.64
N ALA A 2 23.73 -37.18 10.47
CA ALA A 2 24.41 -36.81 9.22
C ALA A 2 24.06 -35.36 8.87
N ASP A 3 25.09 -34.55 8.62
CA ASP A 3 24.89 -33.19 8.17
C ASP A 3 24.38 -33.23 6.71
N LEU A 4 23.12 -32.82 6.50
CA LEU A 4 22.54 -32.68 5.20
C LEU A 4 23.05 -31.38 4.54
N LYS A 5 23.59 -31.50 3.35
CA LYS A 5 23.93 -30.33 2.53
C LYS A 5 22.61 -29.62 2.12
N ILE A 6 22.65 -28.31 1.95
CA ILE A 6 21.49 -27.49 1.52
C ILE A 6 20.85 -28.05 0.25
N SER A 7 21.68 -28.56 -0.69
CA SER A 7 21.22 -29.20 -1.94
C SER A 7 20.46 -30.52 -1.76
N GLN A 8 20.45 -31.09 -0.55
CA GLN A 8 19.78 -32.36 -0.21
C GLN A 8 18.45 -32.12 0.53
N LEU A 9 18.11 -30.85 0.80
CA LEU A 9 16.84 -30.51 1.42
C LEU A 9 15.71 -30.66 0.42
N PRO A 10 14.53 -31.13 0.84
CA PRO A 10 13.37 -31.19 -0.03
C PRO A 10 12.99 -29.80 -0.54
N VAL A 11 12.69 -29.71 -1.83
CA VAL A 11 12.18 -28.48 -2.42
C VAL A 11 10.73 -28.31 -2.03
N ILE A 12 10.40 -27.19 -1.38
CA ILE A 12 9.02 -26.78 -1.12
C ILE A 12 8.61 -25.73 -2.14
N THR A 13 7.43 -25.87 -2.71
CA THR A 13 6.90 -24.95 -3.75
C THR A 13 6.09 -23.80 -3.13
N GLN A 14 5.71 -23.89 -1.87
CA GLN A 14 5.00 -22.86 -1.13
C GLN A 14 5.52 -22.78 0.31
N ALA A 15 5.84 -21.58 0.75
CA ALA A 15 6.09 -21.31 2.16
C ALA A 15 4.77 -21.08 2.89
N ASN A 16 4.56 -21.76 4.00
CA ASN A 16 3.41 -21.53 4.88
C ASN A 16 3.72 -20.39 5.87
N SER A 17 2.67 -19.82 6.46
CA SER A 17 2.85 -18.91 7.59
C SER A 17 3.62 -19.59 8.72
N GLY A 18 4.67 -18.96 9.22
CA GLY A 18 5.59 -19.56 10.19
C GLY A 18 6.75 -20.34 9.58
N SER A 19 6.85 -20.46 8.24
CA SER A 19 8.07 -20.96 7.59
C SER A 19 9.25 -20.04 7.92
N VAL A 20 10.40 -20.63 8.23
CA VAL A 20 11.62 -19.89 8.58
C VAL A 20 12.75 -20.17 7.59
N VAL A 21 13.58 -19.17 7.37
CA VAL A 21 14.80 -19.29 6.56
C VAL A 21 16.00 -19.12 7.50
N PRO A 22 17.00 -20.00 7.45
CA PRO A 22 18.23 -19.79 8.19
C PRO A 22 19.00 -18.61 7.57
N ILE A 23 19.46 -17.71 8.42
CA ILE A 23 20.32 -16.58 8.05
C ILE A 23 21.58 -16.59 8.89
N VAL A 24 22.65 -16.02 8.37
CA VAL A 24 23.88 -15.75 9.11
C VAL A 24 24.06 -14.25 9.22
N GLN A 25 24.00 -13.73 10.43
CA GLN A 25 24.22 -12.32 10.70
C GLN A 25 25.34 -12.17 11.73
N SER A 26 26.37 -11.41 11.40
CA SER A 26 27.55 -11.20 12.28
C SER A 26 28.20 -12.50 12.77
N GLY A 27 28.23 -13.54 11.91
CA GLY A 27 28.79 -14.85 12.26
C GLY A 27 27.91 -15.75 13.12
N VAL A 28 26.70 -15.31 13.43
CA VAL A 28 25.70 -16.11 14.20
C VAL A 28 24.65 -16.63 13.25
N THR A 29 24.38 -17.92 13.30
CA THR A 29 23.25 -18.54 12.58
C THR A 29 21.97 -18.30 13.35
N SER A 30 21.01 -17.68 12.72
CA SER A 30 19.68 -17.37 13.24
C SER A 30 18.60 -17.82 12.26
N GLN A 31 17.36 -17.68 12.63
CA GLN A 31 16.20 -17.95 11.77
C GLN A 31 15.41 -16.64 11.59
N ILE A 32 14.91 -16.42 10.38
CA ILE A 32 13.97 -15.35 10.11
C ILE A 32 12.69 -15.95 9.52
N GLU A 33 11.54 -15.48 9.96
CA GLU A 33 10.27 -15.90 9.37
C GLU A 33 10.13 -15.36 7.95
N VAL A 34 9.57 -16.17 7.05
CA VAL A 34 9.32 -15.77 5.67
C VAL A 34 8.43 -14.53 5.61
N ASN A 35 7.48 -14.41 6.54
CA ASN A 35 6.63 -13.23 6.64
C ASN A 35 7.41 -11.95 6.95
N ASP A 36 8.45 -12.01 7.77
CA ASP A 36 9.27 -10.85 8.10
C ASP A 36 10.11 -10.43 6.89
N LEU A 37 10.68 -11.41 6.15
CA LEU A 37 11.38 -11.13 4.89
C LEU A 37 10.46 -10.44 3.88
N THR A 38 9.21 -10.92 3.73
CA THR A 38 8.27 -10.34 2.78
C THR A 38 7.74 -8.99 3.24
N ASN A 39 7.60 -8.76 4.54
CA ASN A 39 7.12 -7.48 5.08
C ASN A 39 8.16 -6.35 4.91
N GLU A 40 9.45 -6.67 4.94
CA GLU A 40 10.50 -5.67 4.74
C GLU A 40 10.78 -5.36 3.27
N TYR A 41 10.64 -6.35 2.37
CA TYR A 41 11.01 -6.21 0.95
C TYR A 41 9.83 -6.10 0.00
N ILE A 42 8.67 -6.64 0.34
CA ILE A 42 7.45 -6.58 -0.48
C ILE A 42 6.31 -6.09 0.40
N ARG A 43 6.21 -4.80 0.56
CA ARG A 43 5.06 -4.20 1.25
C ARG A 43 3.80 -4.50 0.46
N LYS A 44 2.77 -4.97 1.17
CA LYS A 44 1.51 -5.38 0.57
C LYS A 44 0.85 -4.20 -0.16
N ALA A 45 0.37 -4.44 -1.37
CA ALA A 45 -0.56 -3.55 -2.03
C ALA A 45 -1.97 -3.81 -1.48
N GLN A 46 -2.69 -2.76 -1.17
CA GLN A 46 -4.13 -2.84 -0.88
C GLN A 46 -4.91 -2.48 -2.14
N HIS A 47 -5.77 -3.40 -2.57
CA HIS A 47 -6.74 -3.16 -3.64
C HIS A 47 -8.13 -3.18 -3.04
N SER A 48 -8.94 -2.21 -3.36
CA SER A 48 -10.36 -2.24 -3.01
C SER A 48 -11.21 -1.64 -4.11
N LEU A 49 -12.35 -2.27 -4.34
CA LEU A 49 -13.48 -1.69 -5.06
C LEU A 49 -14.55 -1.37 -4.01
N THR A 50 -14.91 -0.10 -3.91
CA THR A 50 -15.93 0.34 -2.98
C THR A 50 -17.11 0.88 -3.76
N THR A 51 -18.24 0.23 -3.63
CA THR A 51 -19.54 0.75 -4.10
C THR A 51 -20.19 1.47 -2.93
N ALA A 52 -20.23 2.78 -3.02
CA ALA A 52 -20.79 3.60 -1.95
C ALA A 52 -22.31 3.67 -2.07
N THR A 53 -23.00 3.37 -0.97
CA THR A 53 -24.46 3.51 -0.84
C THR A 53 -24.85 4.72 0.00
N THR A 54 -23.88 5.35 0.67
CA THR A 54 -24.04 6.55 1.50
C THR A 54 -22.82 7.44 1.35
N THR A 55 -22.96 8.73 1.68
CA THR A 55 -21.83 9.64 1.82
C THR A 55 -20.90 9.10 2.91
N GLN A 56 -19.62 8.88 2.58
CA GLN A 56 -18.66 8.29 3.51
C GLN A 56 -17.23 8.78 3.25
N THR A 57 -16.38 8.56 4.23
CA THR A 57 -14.92 8.73 4.10
C THR A 57 -14.25 7.36 3.99
N ILE A 58 -13.43 7.20 2.98
CA ILE A 58 -12.58 6.02 2.77
C ILE A 58 -11.16 6.38 3.22
N ASN A 59 -10.71 5.74 4.29
CA ASN A 59 -9.35 5.95 4.80
C ASN A 59 -8.39 4.97 4.11
N LEU A 60 -7.34 5.51 3.49
CA LEU A 60 -6.27 4.69 2.92
C LEU A 60 -5.36 4.15 4.03
N SER A 61 -4.88 2.94 3.83
CA SER A 61 -4.06 2.26 4.85
C SER A 61 -2.71 2.95 5.03
N THR A 62 -2.29 3.09 6.28
CA THR A 62 -0.97 3.58 6.68
C THR A 62 0.11 2.48 6.66
N THR A 63 -0.30 1.20 6.61
CA THR A 63 0.60 0.05 6.80
C THR A 63 1.04 -0.62 5.51
N VAL A 64 0.52 -0.17 4.36
CA VAL A 64 0.88 -0.71 3.05
C VAL A 64 1.64 0.31 2.22
N SER A 65 2.56 -0.14 1.38
CA SER A 65 3.31 0.76 0.50
C SER A 65 2.49 1.26 -0.68
N VAL A 66 1.48 0.51 -1.09
CA VAL A 66 0.65 0.83 -2.25
C VAL A 66 -0.81 0.67 -1.90
N ASN A 67 -1.55 1.77 -1.96
CA ASN A 67 -3.01 1.78 -1.87
C ASN A 67 -3.58 1.98 -3.28
N ILE A 68 -4.41 1.05 -3.74
CA ILE A 68 -5.12 1.15 -5.00
C ILE A 68 -6.61 1.05 -4.73
N ILE A 69 -7.35 2.10 -5.03
CA ILE A 69 -8.78 2.17 -4.79
C ILE A 69 -9.55 2.49 -6.06
N MET A 70 -10.60 1.74 -6.30
CA MET A 70 -11.63 2.06 -7.27
C MET A 70 -12.91 2.43 -6.52
N VAL A 71 -13.47 3.59 -6.83
CA VAL A 71 -14.67 4.10 -6.14
C VAL A 71 -15.82 4.21 -7.13
N ASP A 72 -16.87 3.46 -6.87
CA ASP A 72 -18.16 3.59 -7.53
C ASP A 72 -19.13 4.30 -6.59
N ASN A 73 -19.47 5.55 -6.91
CA ASN A 73 -20.23 6.43 -6.02
C ASN A 73 -21.37 7.15 -6.75
N PRO A 74 -22.36 6.46 -7.31
CA PRO A 74 -23.41 7.08 -8.10
C PRO A 74 -24.22 8.08 -7.25
N GLY A 75 -24.12 9.38 -7.62
CA GLY A 75 -24.87 10.46 -6.98
C GLY A 75 -24.45 10.82 -5.55
N LEU A 76 -23.33 10.26 -5.03
CA LEU A 76 -22.87 10.49 -3.66
C LEU A 76 -21.54 11.25 -3.62
N THR A 77 -21.32 11.96 -2.53
CA THR A 77 -20.01 12.56 -2.23
C THR A 77 -19.18 11.61 -1.39
N ILE A 78 -18.02 11.23 -1.90
CA ILE A 78 -17.06 10.36 -1.22
C ILE A 78 -15.80 11.17 -0.92
N THR A 79 -15.30 11.05 0.30
CA THR A 79 -13.99 11.57 0.69
C THR A 79 -12.98 10.42 0.70
N ILE A 80 -11.87 10.59 -0.01
CA ILE A 80 -10.71 9.70 0.08
C ILE A 80 -9.69 10.39 0.95
N GLN A 81 -9.46 9.84 2.13
CA GLN A 81 -8.45 10.33 3.06
C GLN A 81 -7.16 9.54 2.91
N PHE A 82 -6.10 10.24 2.57
CA PHE A 82 -4.76 9.69 2.48
C PHE A 82 -4.22 9.37 3.88
N PRO A 83 -3.20 8.50 3.97
CA PRO A 83 -2.64 8.09 5.26
C PRO A 83 -2.26 9.27 6.17
N THR A 84 -2.59 9.14 7.46
CA THR A 84 -2.22 10.14 8.48
C THR A 84 -0.78 10.02 8.95
N SER A 85 -0.16 8.87 8.72
CA SER A 85 1.26 8.59 9.01
C SER A 85 1.84 7.85 7.80
N PRO A 86 2.00 8.54 6.66
CA PRO A 86 2.53 7.90 5.46
C PRO A 86 4.01 7.56 5.65
N VAL A 87 4.45 6.52 4.94
CA VAL A 87 5.87 6.18 4.84
C VAL A 87 6.45 6.76 3.56
N ASP A 88 7.76 6.97 3.54
CA ASP A 88 8.43 7.50 2.36
C ASP A 88 8.19 6.62 1.13
N HIS A 89 7.96 7.25 -0.02
CA HIS A 89 7.60 6.62 -1.29
C HIS A 89 6.31 5.77 -1.26
N GLN A 90 5.45 5.99 -0.27
CA GLN A 90 4.12 5.36 -0.27
C GLN A 90 3.30 5.84 -1.47
N ILE A 91 2.69 4.90 -2.17
CA ILE A 91 1.86 5.17 -3.35
C ILE A 91 0.40 5.10 -2.99
N CYS A 92 -0.37 6.10 -3.41
CA CYS A 92 -1.82 6.12 -3.35
C CYS A 92 -2.38 6.37 -4.75
N GLN A 93 -3.09 5.39 -5.28
CA GLN A 93 -3.79 5.48 -6.56
C GLN A 93 -5.28 5.34 -6.33
N PHE A 94 -6.06 6.18 -6.98
CA PHE A 94 -7.51 6.05 -6.97
C PHE A 94 -8.08 6.24 -8.37
N THR A 95 -9.22 5.60 -8.61
CA THR A 95 -10.02 5.74 -9.81
C THR A 95 -11.47 5.98 -9.41
N THR A 96 -12.07 7.04 -9.93
CA THR A 96 -13.51 7.30 -9.77
C THR A 96 -14.25 6.72 -10.95
N LEU A 97 -15.29 5.92 -10.71
CA LEU A 97 -16.04 5.27 -11.79
C LEU A 97 -17.24 6.08 -12.25
N THR A 98 -17.99 6.65 -11.33
CA THR A 98 -19.32 7.24 -11.64
C THR A 98 -19.51 8.69 -11.20
N ASN A 99 -18.73 9.21 -10.25
CA ASN A 99 -18.96 10.56 -9.73
C ASN A 99 -17.67 11.20 -9.18
N THR A 100 -17.81 12.38 -8.63
CA THR A 100 -16.72 13.14 -8.01
C THR A 100 -16.35 12.64 -6.63
N VAL A 101 -15.09 12.78 -6.26
CA VAL A 101 -14.57 12.52 -4.91
C VAL A 101 -13.85 13.75 -4.36
N THR A 102 -13.79 13.86 -3.05
CA THR A 102 -12.94 14.84 -2.36
C THR A 102 -11.68 14.15 -1.88
N LEU A 103 -10.51 14.75 -2.11
CA LEU A 103 -9.25 14.25 -1.57
C LEU A 103 -8.87 15.04 -0.34
N VAL A 104 -8.45 14.33 0.70
CA VAL A 104 -7.93 14.92 1.94
C VAL A 104 -6.56 14.31 2.23
N ALA A 105 -5.55 15.15 2.38
CA ALA A 105 -4.26 14.72 2.87
C ALA A 105 -4.40 14.39 4.37
N GLY A 106 -4.13 13.15 4.76
CA GLY A 106 -4.09 12.78 6.17
C GLY A 106 -2.89 13.39 6.88
N SER A 107 -1.77 13.50 6.18
CA SER A 107 -0.57 14.23 6.58
C SER A 107 0.06 14.88 5.35
N GLY A 108 0.66 16.06 5.53
CA GLY A 108 1.33 16.79 4.48
C GLY A 108 0.39 17.54 3.53
N THR A 109 0.89 17.84 2.36
CA THR A 109 0.20 18.62 1.31
C THR A 109 0.23 17.89 -0.02
N PHE A 110 -0.64 18.27 -0.96
CA PHE A 110 -0.60 17.80 -2.34
C PHE A 110 0.19 18.76 -3.23
N ASN A 111 1.02 18.22 -4.12
CA ASN A 111 1.72 18.99 -5.14
C ASN A 111 1.54 18.34 -6.54
N PRO A 112 0.92 18.98 -7.52
CA PRO A 112 0.26 20.30 -7.36
C PRO A 112 -0.89 20.25 -6.35
N VAL A 113 -1.18 21.38 -5.75
CA VAL A 113 -2.33 21.52 -4.85
C VAL A 113 -3.57 20.99 -5.56
N TYR A 114 -4.25 20.06 -4.91
CA TYR A 114 -5.47 19.51 -5.46
C TYR A 114 -6.56 20.58 -5.45
N SER A 115 -6.99 21.01 -6.63
CA SER A 115 -7.91 22.14 -6.79
C SER A 115 -9.23 21.80 -7.47
N GLY A 116 -9.66 20.56 -7.42
CA GLY A 116 -10.93 20.18 -8.03
C GLY A 116 -11.38 18.77 -7.67
N ALA A 117 -12.68 18.54 -7.74
CA ALA A 117 -13.22 17.19 -7.55
C ALA A 117 -12.96 16.37 -8.83
N PRO A 118 -12.22 15.23 -8.76
CA PRO A 118 -12.07 14.36 -9.91
C PRO A 118 -13.43 13.84 -10.36
N THR A 119 -13.65 13.92 -11.66
CA THR A 119 -14.89 13.47 -12.31
C THR A 119 -14.86 11.97 -12.59
N ALA A 120 -16.00 11.43 -13.02
CA ALA A 120 -16.10 10.02 -13.44
C ALA A 120 -15.01 9.63 -14.46
N GLY A 121 -14.43 8.45 -14.28
CA GLY A 121 -13.34 7.92 -15.10
C GLY A 121 -11.95 8.50 -14.80
N PHE A 122 -11.84 9.40 -13.83
CA PHE A 122 -10.56 10.00 -13.47
C PHE A 122 -9.72 9.03 -12.65
N THR A 123 -8.48 8.82 -13.08
CA THR A 123 -7.46 8.07 -12.33
C THR A 123 -6.32 9.01 -11.96
N CYS A 124 -5.83 8.88 -10.76
CA CYS A 124 -4.70 9.66 -10.28
C CYS A 124 -3.82 8.86 -9.35
N THR A 125 -2.51 9.09 -9.44
CA THR A 125 -1.51 8.45 -8.60
C THR A 125 -0.66 9.51 -7.90
N TYR A 126 -0.49 9.33 -6.61
CA TYR A 126 0.38 10.15 -5.78
C TYR A 126 1.46 9.31 -5.12
N VAL A 127 2.63 9.89 -4.93
CA VAL A 127 3.74 9.35 -4.15
C VAL A 127 4.08 10.31 -3.03
N TYR A 128 4.24 9.79 -1.83
CA TYR A 128 4.64 10.58 -0.68
C TYR A 128 6.16 10.74 -0.61
N HIS A 129 6.62 11.94 -0.30
CA HIS A 129 8.00 12.24 -0.03
C HIS A 129 8.12 12.78 1.40
N ILE A 130 8.88 12.07 2.23
CA ILE A 130 8.91 12.32 3.68
C ILE A 130 9.66 13.60 4.05
N GLU A 131 10.72 13.94 3.31
CA GLU A 131 11.59 15.08 3.66
C GLU A 131 10.85 16.43 3.60
N ASP A 132 9.92 16.58 2.64
CA ASP A 132 9.11 17.79 2.50
C ASP A 132 7.64 17.57 2.85
N THR A 133 7.30 16.39 3.36
CA THR A 133 5.95 16.00 3.76
C THR A 133 4.91 16.23 2.67
N THR A 134 5.24 15.86 1.43
CA THR A 134 4.43 16.21 0.26
C THR A 134 4.00 14.98 -0.53
N TRP A 135 2.74 14.97 -0.96
CA TRP A 135 2.19 14.02 -1.91
C TRP A 135 2.34 14.55 -3.33
N TYR A 136 3.24 13.98 -4.10
CA TYR A 136 3.47 14.36 -5.49
C TYR A 136 2.59 13.58 -6.44
N LYS A 137 1.85 14.28 -7.28
CA LYS A 137 1.08 13.66 -8.36
C LYS A 137 2.02 13.20 -9.45
N ILE A 138 1.93 11.91 -9.83
CA ILE A 138 2.78 11.29 -10.87
C ILE A 138 1.98 10.68 -12.02
N GLY A 139 0.67 10.68 -11.96
CA GLY A 139 -0.20 10.15 -13.01
C GLY A 139 -1.67 10.51 -12.81
#